data_07f2074448d81461038b3a68add97492
#
_entry.id   07f2074448d81461038b3a68add97492
#
_cell.length_a   1.000
_cell.length_b   1.000
_cell.length_c   1.000
_cell.angle_alpha   90.00
_cell.angle_beta   90.00
_cell.angle_gamma   90.00
#
_symmetry.space_group_name_H-M   'P 1'
#
loop_
_entity.id
_entity.type
_entity.pdbx_description
1 polymer ?
#
loop_
_entity_poly.entity_id
_entity_poly.type
_entity_poly.pdbx_seq_one_letter_code
_entity_poly.pdbx_strand_id
1 'polypeptide(L)'
;MKLRNLCLITVGLMLATSFTASAGKKLPAEVKTTKEVLKDKIMGGWVGKTVGCSYGGPTEFKYGVFMDDRIEIPWDNDRVEWWYDNVPGIYDDVYMDLTFVEVFQKEGLDAPVESFANAFAHAPYPLWHANQQGRYNILNGVMPPASGDWHNNPHADDIDFQIEADYAGLMAPGMINASSYYSDGIGHMMNYGDGWYGGVYVAAMYSLAFVSDDINFVVSEALKAIPSQSNYYKAMADVIKWYKKYPDNWHITWALLNEHYGYDIGCPDCVDSQGNIDAVINSGYIIIGLLYGQKDFTKTLDISTRCGQDSDCNPSSAGGILGTMLGYSNIPDYWKTPVKAVLDRPFVYTDISINKATEYSLSQALQVVERNGGSVDGGNVTIKVQKPQAVRYEKSFAGHYPKGKVGVKKTVDKVGKIEFDGKGVVVKYHYVKGAGYDYASGHVGEVEIYLDGELSAVAKNPVKGNGAASDLYWKYDLPEGRHTLTFKYLNKQDNLDIMIDNYLVYSGTQKKLKHED
;
A
#
# COMPACT_ATOMS: atom_id res chain seq x y z
N MET A 1 -41.05 -78.71 3.60
CA MET A 1 -40.04 -77.95 4.38
C MET A 1 -39.97 -76.53 3.81
N LYS A 2 -40.54 -75.57 4.47
CA LYS A 2 -40.64 -74.15 4.04
C LYS A 2 -39.54 -73.34 4.69
N LEU A 3 -38.63 -72.78 3.87
CA LEU A 3 -37.71 -71.74 4.32
C LEU A 3 -38.39 -70.37 4.19
N ARG A 4 -38.47 -69.63 5.28
CA ARG A 4 -38.95 -68.26 5.32
C ARG A 4 -37.77 -67.32 5.03
N ASN A 5 -37.93 -66.48 4.03
CA ASN A 5 -37.06 -65.34 3.77
C ASN A 5 -37.31 -64.23 4.80
N LEU A 6 -36.27 -63.78 5.47
CA LEU A 6 -36.27 -62.62 6.36
C LEU A 6 -35.67 -61.43 5.58
N CYS A 7 -36.50 -60.47 5.19
CA CYS A 7 -36.04 -59.18 4.67
C CYS A 7 -35.64 -58.28 5.83
N LEU A 8 -34.35 -57.94 5.90
CA LEU A 8 -33.87 -56.84 6.73
C LEU A 8 -34.01 -55.52 5.96
N ILE A 9 -34.89 -54.66 6.45
CA ILE A 9 -35.00 -53.26 6.01
C ILE A 9 -34.00 -52.46 6.80
N THR A 10 -32.92 -52.01 6.13
CA THR A 10 -31.97 -51.03 6.67
C THR A 10 -32.55 -49.64 6.44
N VAL A 11 -33.04 -49.00 7.50
CA VAL A 11 -33.41 -47.56 7.48
C VAL A 11 -32.13 -46.74 7.57
N GLY A 12 -31.73 -46.17 6.45
CA GLY A 12 -30.67 -45.20 6.39
C GLY A 12 -31.13 -43.86 6.97
N LEU A 13 -30.61 -43.49 8.14
CA LEU A 13 -30.78 -42.16 8.72
C LEU A 13 -29.94 -41.16 7.89
N MET A 14 -30.58 -40.43 6.97
CA MET A 14 -29.99 -39.24 6.39
C MET A 14 -29.90 -38.17 7.46
N LEU A 15 -28.73 -37.94 8.02
CA LEU A 15 -28.40 -36.71 8.75
C LEU A 15 -28.43 -35.53 7.76
N ALA A 16 -29.56 -34.84 7.69
CA ALA A 16 -29.64 -33.53 7.10
C ALA A 16 -28.83 -32.57 7.99
N THR A 17 -27.58 -32.30 7.62
CA THR A 17 -26.85 -31.15 8.14
C THR A 17 -27.54 -29.89 7.64
N SER A 18 -28.42 -29.34 8.47
CA SER A 18 -28.95 -27.99 8.28
C SER A 18 -27.78 -27.01 8.34
N PHE A 19 -27.39 -26.52 7.17
CA PHE A 19 -26.60 -25.28 7.09
C PHE A 19 -27.45 -24.16 7.69
N THR A 20 -27.28 -23.90 8.96
CA THR A 20 -27.72 -22.63 9.54
C THR A 20 -26.85 -21.56 8.88
N ALA A 21 -27.44 -20.79 7.97
CA ALA A 21 -26.86 -19.55 7.51
C ALA A 21 -26.53 -18.73 8.77
N SER A 22 -25.24 -18.53 9.06
CA SER A 22 -24.76 -17.66 10.13
C SER A 22 -25.37 -16.29 9.86
N ALA A 23 -26.27 -15.84 10.71
CA ALA A 23 -26.76 -14.47 10.68
C ALA A 23 -25.50 -13.59 10.81
N GLY A 24 -25.17 -12.81 9.76
CA GLY A 24 -23.93 -12.06 9.65
C GLY A 24 -23.68 -11.29 10.94
N LYS A 25 -22.47 -11.38 11.49
CA LYS A 25 -22.04 -10.57 12.64
C LYS A 25 -22.32 -9.11 12.32
N LYS A 26 -22.95 -8.39 13.24
CA LYS A 26 -23.19 -6.95 13.11
C LYS A 26 -22.21 -6.22 14.00
N LEU A 27 -21.75 -5.06 13.55
CA LEU A 27 -20.98 -4.15 14.40
C LEU A 27 -21.80 -3.81 15.64
N PRO A 28 -21.22 -3.93 16.84
CA PRO A 28 -21.86 -3.40 18.05
C PRO A 28 -21.94 -1.88 17.94
N ALA A 29 -22.95 -1.27 18.56
CA ALA A 29 -23.04 0.19 18.60
C ALA A 29 -21.96 0.80 19.52
N GLU A 30 -21.49 0.02 20.49
CA GLU A 30 -20.55 0.45 21.52
C GLU A 30 -19.66 -0.71 21.94
N VAL A 31 -18.39 -0.43 22.22
CA VAL A 31 -17.44 -1.36 22.85
C VAL A 31 -16.86 -0.71 24.09
N LYS A 32 -16.90 -1.43 25.22
CA LYS A 32 -16.23 -1.06 26.46
C LYS A 32 -14.92 -1.82 26.58
N THR A 33 -13.85 -1.11 26.85
CA THR A 33 -12.49 -1.63 26.92
C THR A 33 -11.67 -0.84 27.94
N THR A 34 -10.37 -1.06 28.02
CA THR A 34 -9.46 -0.30 28.86
C THR A 34 -8.31 0.29 28.05
N LYS A 35 -7.61 1.27 28.62
CA LYS A 35 -6.39 1.84 28.03
C LYS A 35 -5.32 0.78 27.82
N GLU A 36 -5.19 -0.15 28.75
CA GLU A 36 -4.22 -1.25 28.70
C GLU A 36 -4.51 -2.18 27.52
N VAL A 37 -5.77 -2.54 27.28
CA VAL A 37 -6.18 -3.37 26.15
C VAL A 37 -5.95 -2.63 24.82
N LEU A 38 -6.28 -1.33 24.75
CA LEU A 38 -6.01 -0.52 23.56
C LEU A 38 -4.51 -0.42 23.29
N LYS A 39 -3.70 -0.18 24.33
CA LYS A 39 -2.25 -0.13 24.22
C LYS A 39 -1.67 -1.45 23.72
N ASP A 40 -2.12 -2.58 24.27
CA ASP A 40 -1.69 -3.92 23.84
C ASP A 40 -2.02 -4.18 22.36
N LYS A 41 -3.21 -3.79 21.92
CA LYS A 41 -3.63 -3.91 20.51
C LYS A 41 -2.85 -2.98 19.58
N ILE A 42 -2.61 -1.73 19.95
CA ILE A 42 -1.80 -0.77 19.19
C ILE A 42 -0.37 -1.29 19.07
N MET A 43 0.22 -1.76 20.17
CA MET A 43 1.56 -2.36 20.15
C MET A 43 1.60 -3.61 19.26
N GLY A 44 0.53 -4.42 19.29
CA GLY A 44 0.37 -5.55 18.39
C GLY A 44 0.40 -5.16 16.92
N GLY A 45 -0.19 -4.02 16.56
CA GLY A 45 -0.14 -3.44 15.22
C GLY A 45 1.28 -3.06 14.80
N TRP A 46 1.96 -2.22 15.57
CA TRP A 46 3.33 -1.78 15.27
C TRP A 46 4.33 -2.95 15.23
N VAL A 47 4.21 -3.89 16.15
CA VAL A 47 5.06 -5.10 16.17
C VAL A 47 4.75 -6.00 14.98
N GLY A 48 3.47 -6.23 14.67
CA GLY A 48 3.06 -7.05 13.54
C GLY A 48 3.56 -6.51 12.21
N LYS A 49 3.48 -5.18 12.03
CA LYS A 49 4.02 -4.46 10.88
C LYS A 49 5.54 -4.65 10.77
N THR A 50 6.29 -4.37 11.84
CA THR A 50 7.76 -4.52 11.88
C THR A 50 8.20 -5.96 11.58
N VAL A 51 7.50 -6.94 12.12
CA VAL A 51 7.78 -8.37 11.87
C VAL A 51 7.52 -8.73 10.41
N GLY A 52 6.42 -8.24 9.83
CA GLY A 52 6.07 -8.50 8.44
C GLY A 52 7.13 -7.99 7.47
N CYS A 53 7.57 -6.71 7.61
CA CYS A 53 8.69 -6.16 6.84
C CYS A 53 9.95 -7.01 6.96
N SER A 54 10.33 -7.36 8.20
CA SER A 54 11.56 -8.12 8.45
C SER A 54 11.51 -9.53 7.87
N TYR A 55 10.35 -10.17 7.88
CA TYR A 55 10.15 -11.52 7.36
C TYR A 55 10.15 -11.55 5.83
N GLY A 56 9.45 -10.61 5.21
CA GLY A 56 9.33 -10.52 3.77
C GLY A 56 10.56 -9.94 3.06
N GLY A 57 11.33 -9.07 3.71
CA GLY A 57 12.46 -8.35 3.12
C GLY A 57 13.47 -9.20 2.32
N PRO A 58 13.80 -10.44 2.72
CA PRO A 58 14.69 -11.30 1.89
C PRO A 58 14.11 -11.64 0.52
N THR A 59 12.81 -11.46 0.30
CA THR A 59 12.09 -11.92 -0.91
C THR A 59 11.56 -10.78 -1.77
N GLU A 60 11.61 -9.55 -1.29
CA GLU A 60 11.14 -8.33 -1.96
C GLU A 60 11.58 -8.28 -3.43
N PHE A 61 10.61 -8.13 -4.33
CA PHE A 61 10.77 -8.09 -5.80
C PHE A 61 11.57 -9.23 -6.45
N LYS A 62 11.86 -10.32 -5.72
CA LYS A 62 12.55 -11.48 -6.30
C LYS A 62 11.61 -12.43 -7.03
N TYR A 63 10.34 -12.38 -6.72
CA TYR A 63 9.31 -13.27 -7.27
C TYR A 63 8.20 -12.44 -7.92
N GLY A 64 8.17 -12.39 -9.24
CA GLY A 64 7.09 -11.78 -10.03
C GLY A 64 5.82 -12.64 -10.13
N VAL A 65 5.89 -13.86 -9.58
CA VAL A 65 4.80 -14.82 -9.37
C VAL A 65 4.81 -15.25 -7.91
N PHE A 66 3.83 -16.03 -7.47
CA PHE A 66 3.88 -16.57 -6.11
C PHE A 66 5.14 -17.42 -5.89
N MET A 67 5.67 -17.35 -4.68
CA MET A 67 6.85 -18.09 -4.28
C MET A 67 6.48 -19.56 -3.95
N ASP A 68 7.27 -20.51 -4.44
CA ASP A 68 7.09 -21.95 -4.16
C ASP A 68 7.13 -22.22 -2.65
N ASP A 69 6.17 -23.00 -2.14
CA ASP A 69 6.02 -23.33 -0.71
C ASP A 69 7.24 -24.05 -0.12
N ARG A 70 8.11 -24.64 -0.97
CA ARG A 70 9.34 -25.33 -0.56
C ARG A 70 10.51 -24.39 -0.30
N ILE A 71 10.41 -23.12 -0.70
CA ILE A 71 11.45 -22.12 -0.46
C ILE A 71 11.36 -21.70 1.00
N GLU A 72 12.45 -21.87 1.74
CA GLU A 72 12.56 -21.43 3.13
C GLU A 72 12.79 -19.91 3.18
N ILE A 73 11.98 -19.20 3.98
CA ILE A 73 12.18 -17.79 4.29
C ILE A 73 12.95 -17.73 5.62
N PRO A 74 14.17 -17.14 5.64
CA PRO A 74 14.99 -17.13 6.85
C PRO A 74 14.34 -16.32 7.98
N TRP A 75 14.22 -16.95 9.16
CA TRP A 75 13.76 -16.28 10.38
C TRP A 75 14.48 -16.86 11.61
N ASP A 76 15.06 -15.99 12.42
CA ASP A 76 15.79 -16.31 13.64
C ASP A 76 15.61 -15.20 14.69
N ASN A 77 16.15 -15.41 15.89
CA ASN A 77 15.99 -14.47 17.01
C ASN A 77 16.68 -13.12 16.81
N ASP A 78 17.65 -13.03 15.91
CA ASP A 78 18.43 -11.82 15.68
C ASP A 78 17.94 -11.10 14.41
N ARG A 79 16.94 -11.65 13.72
CA ARG A 79 16.51 -11.18 12.38
C ARG A 79 16.13 -9.71 12.37
N VAL A 80 15.30 -9.25 13.31
CA VAL A 80 14.83 -7.85 13.35
C VAL A 80 15.99 -6.91 13.69
N GLU A 81 16.83 -7.26 14.66
CA GLU A 81 18.03 -6.47 14.99
C GLU A 81 19.00 -6.39 13.81
N TRP A 82 19.19 -7.50 13.10
CA TRP A 82 20.02 -7.53 11.88
C TRP A 82 19.55 -6.52 10.83
N TRP A 83 18.22 -6.42 10.58
CA TRP A 83 17.67 -5.44 9.65
C TRP A 83 17.90 -4.00 10.12
N TYR A 84 17.68 -3.71 11.42
CA TYR A 84 17.98 -2.39 12.00
C TYR A 84 19.44 -1.97 11.81
N ASP A 85 20.38 -2.93 11.89
CA ASP A 85 21.81 -2.65 11.80
C ASP A 85 22.34 -2.56 10.37
N ASN A 86 21.81 -3.36 9.45
CA ASN A 86 22.42 -3.56 8.14
C ASN A 86 21.62 -2.97 6.98
N VAL A 87 20.30 -2.99 7.04
CA VAL A 87 19.41 -2.49 5.98
C VAL A 87 18.18 -1.78 6.60
N PRO A 88 18.38 -0.74 7.43
CA PRO A 88 17.27 -0.13 8.17
C PRO A 88 16.23 0.56 7.27
N GLY A 89 16.57 0.80 6.00
CA GLY A 89 15.66 1.33 4.99
C GLY A 89 14.48 0.43 4.64
N ILE A 90 14.54 -0.88 4.99
CA ILE A 90 13.43 -1.83 4.81
C ILE A 90 12.17 -1.46 5.59
N TYR A 91 12.30 -0.63 6.61
CA TYR A 91 11.18 -0.16 7.43
C TYR A 91 10.56 1.15 6.90
N ASP A 92 10.57 1.36 5.59
CA ASP A 92 9.93 2.53 4.98
C ASP A 92 8.44 2.60 5.30
N ASP A 93 7.71 1.51 5.25
CA ASP A 93 6.34 1.40 5.77
C ASP A 93 6.19 2.04 7.15
N VAL A 94 7.17 1.86 8.05
CA VAL A 94 7.07 2.28 9.44
C VAL A 94 7.51 3.73 9.61
N TYR A 95 8.72 4.12 9.16
CA TYR A 95 9.22 5.47 9.43
C TYR A 95 8.45 6.56 8.66
N MET A 96 7.85 6.23 7.51
CA MET A 96 6.97 7.16 6.80
C MET A 96 5.67 7.38 7.57
N ASP A 97 5.02 6.31 8.01
CA ASP A 97 3.84 6.32 8.88
C ASP A 97 4.10 7.16 10.16
N LEU A 98 5.28 6.97 10.79
CA LEU A 98 5.69 7.69 12.00
C LEU A 98 5.89 9.19 11.76
N THR A 99 6.16 9.65 10.55
CA THR A 99 6.17 11.06 10.18
C THR A 99 4.82 11.71 10.47
N PHE A 100 3.72 11.03 10.11
CA PHE A 100 2.36 11.53 10.34
C PHE A 100 1.96 11.42 11.81
N VAL A 101 2.32 10.32 12.47
CA VAL A 101 2.13 10.15 13.92
C VAL A 101 2.81 11.30 14.69
N GLU A 102 4.01 11.71 14.27
CA GLU A 102 4.76 12.79 14.91
C GLU A 102 4.07 14.16 14.74
N VAL A 103 3.55 14.46 13.56
CA VAL A 103 2.81 15.71 13.30
C VAL A 103 1.56 15.76 14.18
N PHE A 104 0.76 14.69 14.23
CA PHE A 104 -0.40 14.61 15.13
C PHE A 104 0.01 14.78 16.60
N GLN A 105 1.15 14.25 17.02
CA GLN A 105 1.63 14.37 18.39
C GLN A 105 2.04 15.80 18.73
N LYS A 106 2.64 16.52 17.78
CA LYS A 106 3.15 17.88 17.99
C LYS A 106 2.06 18.95 17.86
N GLU A 107 1.16 18.81 16.89
CA GLU A 107 0.20 19.83 16.48
C GLU A 107 -1.25 19.47 16.81
N GLY A 108 -1.52 18.21 17.22
CA GLY A 108 -2.85 17.73 17.57
C GLY A 108 -3.65 17.23 16.37
N LEU A 109 -4.91 16.78 16.66
CA LEU A 109 -5.77 16.16 15.67
C LEU A 109 -6.27 17.12 14.58
N ASP A 110 -6.15 18.43 14.78
CA ASP A 110 -6.56 19.47 13.84
C ASP A 110 -5.38 20.07 13.07
N ALA A 111 -4.23 19.38 13.07
CA ALA A 111 -3.07 19.78 12.28
C ALA A 111 -3.47 19.95 10.80
N PRO A 112 -3.14 21.08 10.16
CA PRO A 112 -3.49 21.30 8.76
C PRO A 112 -2.70 20.37 7.85
N VAL A 113 -3.26 20.01 6.69
CA VAL A 113 -2.63 19.10 5.73
C VAL A 113 -1.24 19.60 5.28
N GLU A 114 -1.04 20.90 5.26
CA GLU A 114 0.23 21.56 4.95
C GLU A 114 1.35 21.16 5.92
N SER A 115 1.04 20.95 7.22
CA SER A 115 2.04 20.49 8.20
C SER A 115 2.53 19.08 7.87
N PHE A 116 1.62 18.17 7.50
CA PHE A 116 1.98 16.82 7.05
C PHE A 116 2.78 16.85 5.74
N ALA A 117 2.32 17.63 4.76
CA ALA A 117 2.99 17.80 3.48
C ALA A 117 4.41 18.35 3.66
N ASN A 118 4.60 19.35 4.51
CA ASN A 118 5.91 19.91 4.80
C ASN A 118 6.82 18.90 5.54
N ALA A 119 6.31 18.20 6.54
CA ALA A 119 7.07 17.17 7.26
C ALA A 119 7.54 16.05 6.30
N PHE A 120 6.64 15.54 5.46
CA PHE A 120 6.92 14.51 4.46
C PHE A 120 7.91 14.99 3.39
N ALA A 121 7.70 16.19 2.82
CA ALA A 121 8.55 16.70 1.74
C ALA A 121 9.99 16.98 2.19
N HIS A 122 10.21 17.36 3.46
CA HIS A 122 11.53 17.66 4.01
C HIS A 122 12.15 16.52 4.83
N ALA A 123 11.47 15.37 4.91
CA ALA A 123 12.01 14.21 5.61
C ALA A 123 13.32 13.71 4.94
N PRO A 124 14.29 13.22 5.74
CA PRO A 124 15.63 12.88 5.23
C PRO A 124 15.69 11.53 4.51
N TYR A 125 14.63 10.72 4.57
CA TYR A 125 14.59 9.41 3.95
C TYR A 125 14.45 9.46 2.42
N PRO A 126 14.99 8.47 1.68
CA PRO A 126 14.73 8.30 0.26
C PRO A 126 13.25 7.95 0.02
N LEU A 127 12.75 8.26 -1.15
CA LEU A 127 11.41 7.92 -1.60
C LEU A 127 11.45 7.38 -3.02
N TRP A 128 10.42 6.64 -3.37
CA TRP A 128 10.23 6.04 -4.69
C TRP A 128 8.80 6.31 -5.17
N HIS A 129 8.50 6.03 -6.42
CA HIS A 129 7.17 5.97 -7.01
C HIS A 129 6.28 7.17 -6.66
N ALA A 130 5.07 6.92 -6.16
CA ALA A 130 4.09 7.96 -5.82
C ALA A 130 4.61 8.89 -4.73
N ASN A 131 5.31 8.37 -3.75
CA ASN A 131 5.94 9.13 -2.68
C ASN A 131 6.99 10.10 -3.20
N GLN A 132 7.88 9.64 -4.08
CA GLN A 132 8.92 10.47 -4.67
C GLN A 132 8.31 11.60 -5.50
N GLN A 133 7.31 11.28 -6.32
CA GLN A 133 6.63 12.27 -7.15
C GLN A 133 5.81 13.25 -6.31
N GLY A 134 5.12 12.78 -5.27
CA GLY A 134 4.39 13.62 -4.32
C GLY A 134 5.32 14.63 -3.63
N ARG A 135 6.49 14.17 -3.14
CA ARG A 135 7.54 15.04 -2.59
C ARG A 135 7.99 16.08 -3.61
N TYR A 136 8.32 15.67 -4.83
CA TYR A 136 8.72 16.60 -5.90
C TYR A 136 7.66 17.67 -6.12
N ASN A 137 6.40 17.28 -6.22
CA ASN A 137 5.28 18.18 -6.42
C ASN A 137 5.18 19.21 -5.29
N ILE A 138 5.19 18.76 -4.02
CA ILE A 138 5.10 19.63 -2.84
C ILE A 138 6.26 20.62 -2.78
N LEU A 139 7.49 20.16 -3.00
CA LEU A 139 8.69 21.02 -3.04
C LEU A 139 8.65 22.04 -4.18
N ASN A 140 7.88 21.79 -5.23
CA ASN A 140 7.66 22.72 -6.35
C ASN A 140 6.35 23.50 -6.24
N GLY A 141 5.68 23.49 -5.06
CA GLY A 141 4.50 24.30 -4.76
C GLY A 141 3.17 23.70 -5.18
N VAL A 142 3.16 22.45 -5.65
CA VAL A 142 1.91 21.69 -5.93
C VAL A 142 1.52 20.95 -4.66
N MET A 143 0.62 21.54 -3.88
CA MET A 143 0.19 21.03 -2.58
C MET A 143 -0.95 19.99 -2.71
N PRO A 144 -1.18 19.16 -1.64
CA PRO A 144 -2.34 18.27 -1.60
C PRO A 144 -3.67 19.04 -1.76
N PRO A 145 -4.68 18.47 -2.41
CA PRO A 145 -4.73 17.13 -3.00
C PRO A 145 -4.11 17.04 -4.39
N ALA A 146 -3.69 18.16 -4.99
CA ALA A 146 -3.18 18.20 -6.35
C ALA A 146 -1.85 17.44 -6.51
N SER A 147 -1.02 17.34 -5.44
CA SER A 147 0.26 16.63 -5.50
C SER A 147 0.11 15.13 -5.75
N GLY A 148 -0.97 14.52 -5.26
CA GLY A 148 -1.28 13.10 -5.48
C GLY A 148 -2.16 12.84 -6.72
N ASP A 149 -2.82 13.88 -7.29
CA ASP A 149 -3.65 13.72 -8.48
C ASP A 149 -2.87 13.12 -9.65
N TRP A 150 -3.45 12.13 -10.33
CA TRP A 150 -2.80 11.37 -11.39
C TRP A 150 -2.32 12.20 -12.60
N HIS A 151 -2.83 13.41 -12.82
CA HIS A 151 -2.28 14.31 -13.83
C HIS A 151 -0.93 14.90 -13.40
N ASN A 152 -0.69 15.02 -12.09
CA ASN A 152 0.55 15.52 -11.50
C ASN A 152 1.45 14.40 -10.96
N ASN A 153 0.90 13.21 -10.77
CA ASN A 153 1.62 12.05 -10.24
C ASN A 153 1.32 10.80 -11.09
N PRO A 154 2.19 10.42 -12.02
CA PRO A 154 1.99 9.24 -12.86
C PRO A 154 1.98 7.91 -12.08
N HIS A 155 2.33 7.94 -10.80
CA HIS A 155 2.34 6.82 -9.86
C HIS A 155 1.16 6.81 -8.89
N ALA A 156 0.10 7.57 -9.17
CA ALA A 156 -1.02 7.77 -8.25
C ALA A 156 -1.72 6.48 -7.77
N ASP A 157 -1.62 5.37 -8.50
CA ASP A 157 -2.21 4.06 -8.16
C ASP A 157 -1.23 3.10 -7.48
N ASP A 158 0.01 3.53 -7.19
CA ASP A 158 0.99 2.73 -6.47
C ASP A 158 0.62 2.57 -5.00
N ILE A 159 1.24 1.60 -4.32
CA ILE A 159 0.89 1.19 -2.95
C ILE A 159 1.30 2.19 -1.86
N ASP A 160 1.96 3.27 -2.19
CA ASP A 160 2.66 4.12 -1.20
C ASP A 160 1.77 4.49 -0.01
N PHE A 161 0.59 5.07 -0.22
CA PHE A 161 -0.30 5.35 0.89
C PHE A 161 -0.92 4.10 1.55
N GLN A 162 -1.03 2.99 0.82
CA GLN A 162 -1.48 1.72 1.40
C GLN A 162 -0.59 1.27 2.54
N ILE A 163 0.73 1.43 2.39
CA ILE A 163 1.73 1.02 3.38
C ILE A 163 1.94 2.07 4.49
N GLU A 164 1.38 3.27 4.33
CA GLU A 164 1.55 4.41 5.24
C GLU A 164 0.27 4.84 5.95
N ALA A 165 -0.80 4.03 5.88
CA ALA A 165 -2.11 4.39 6.43
C ALA A 165 -2.43 3.73 7.78
N ASP A 166 -1.53 2.93 8.32
CA ASP A 166 -1.76 2.15 9.55
C ASP A 166 -2.04 3.07 10.75
N TYR A 167 -1.34 4.22 10.84
CA TYR A 167 -1.56 5.21 11.88
C TYR A 167 -3.04 5.61 11.99
N ALA A 168 -3.73 5.79 10.84
CA ALA A 168 -5.10 6.27 10.81
C ALA A 168 -6.09 5.24 11.38
N GLY A 169 -5.82 3.95 11.15
CA GLY A 169 -6.57 2.86 11.75
C GLY A 169 -6.24 2.67 13.23
N LEU A 170 -4.95 2.74 13.60
CA LEU A 170 -4.49 2.59 14.98
C LEU A 170 -4.98 3.70 15.90
N MET A 171 -5.11 4.95 15.40
CA MET A 171 -5.66 6.07 16.16
C MET A 171 -7.19 6.13 16.16
N ALA A 172 -7.89 5.25 15.44
CA ALA A 172 -9.35 5.28 15.31
C ALA A 172 -10.02 3.91 15.64
N PRO A 173 -9.85 3.35 16.86
CA PRO A 173 -10.37 2.05 17.25
C PRO A 173 -11.89 1.94 17.02
N GLY A 174 -12.33 1.05 16.11
CA GLY A 174 -13.75 0.87 15.77
C GLY A 174 -14.43 2.07 15.09
N MET A 175 -13.67 3.11 14.72
CA MET A 175 -14.20 4.36 14.17
C MET A 175 -13.73 4.56 12.72
N ILE A 176 -14.22 3.69 11.82
CA ILE A 176 -13.81 3.62 10.41
C ILE A 176 -13.93 4.98 9.69
N ASN A 177 -15.00 5.73 9.92
CA ASN A 177 -15.19 7.01 9.23
C ASN A 177 -14.20 8.07 9.73
N ALA A 178 -13.79 7.98 11.01
CA ALA A 178 -12.73 8.82 11.54
C ALA A 178 -11.37 8.42 10.92
N SER A 179 -11.06 7.13 10.76
CA SER A 179 -9.83 6.72 10.08
C SER A 179 -9.80 7.22 8.64
N SER A 180 -10.91 7.13 7.90
CA SER A 180 -11.03 7.68 6.54
C SER A 180 -10.84 9.20 6.50
N TYR A 181 -11.34 9.93 7.51
CA TYR A 181 -11.15 11.38 7.62
C TYR A 181 -9.67 11.75 7.79
N TYR A 182 -8.94 11.06 8.68
CA TYR A 182 -7.50 11.30 8.89
C TYR A 182 -6.62 10.77 7.75
N SER A 183 -7.13 9.86 6.92
CA SER A 183 -6.46 9.34 5.73
C SER A 183 -6.58 10.26 4.51
N ASP A 184 -7.54 11.18 4.48
CA ASP A 184 -7.90 11.91 3.25
C ASP A 184 -6.78 12.85 2.79
N GLY A 185 -6.49 13.90 3.54
CA GLY A 185 -5.50 14.89 3.12
C GLY A 185 -4.09 14.32 3.00
N ILE A 186 -3.73 13.38 3.90
CA ILE A 186 -2.42 12.75 3.91
C ILE A 186 -2.25 11.83 2.70
N GLY A 187 -3.24 10.98 2.41
CA GLY A 187 -3.18 10.09 1.25
C GLY A 187 -3.10 10.82 -0.08
N HIS A 188 -3.72 12.00 -0.17
CA HIS A 188 -3.67 12.83 -1.36
C HIS A 188 -2.38 13.66 -1.51
N MET A 189 -1.39 13.48 -0.63
CA MET A 189 -0.04 13.98 -0.88
C MET A 189 0.64 13.20 -2.01
N MET A 190 0.37 11.88 -2.10
CA MET A 190 1.04 10.98 -3.01
C MET A 190 0.11 10.17 -3.93
N ASN A 191 -1.09 9.80 -3.50
CA ASN A 191 -1.98 8.90 -4.24
C ASN A 191 -3.33 9.53 -4.59
N TYR A 192 -4.03 8.89 -5.53
CA TYR A 192 -5.38 9.22 -5.98
C TYR A 192 -6.13 7.95 -6.37
N GLY A 193 -7.47 7.95 -6.34
CA GLY A 193 -8.27 6.83 -6.81
C GLY A 193 -7.91 5.50 -6.13
N ASP A 194 -7.58 4.49 -6.92
CA ASP A 194 -7.32 3.13 -6.41
C ASP A 194 -6.10 3.08 -5.47
N GLY A 195 -5.06 3.90 -5.66
CA GLY A 195 -3.93 4.01 -4.75
C GLY A 195 -4.33 4.57 -3.38
N TRP A 196 -5.15 5.63 -3.36
CA TRP A 196 -5.69 6.17 -2.11
C TRP A 196 -6.62 5.18 -1.41
N TYR A 197 -7.46 4.46 -2.16
CA TYR A 197 -8.33 3.43 -1.60
C TYR A 197 -7.57 2.32 -0.88
N GLY A 198 -6.35 2.01 -1.34
CA GLY A 198 -5.46 1.07 -0.66
C GLY A 198 -5.25 1.43 0.81
N GLY A 199 -4.86 2.67 1.08
CA GLY A 199 -4.67 3.16 2.45
C GLY A 199 -5.97 3.24 3.25
N VAL A 200 -7.06 3.73 2.64
CA VAL A 200 -8.38 3.78 3.29
C VAL A 200 -8.84 2.39 3.73
N TYR A 201 -8.64 1.37 2.90
CA TYR A 201 -9.03 0.00 3.20
C TYR A 201 -8.17 -0.62 4.29
N VAL A 202 -6.85 -0.45 4.23
CA VAL A 202 -5.92 -0.92 5.27
C VAL A 202 -6.26 -0.26 6.61
N ALA A 203 -6.39 1.06 6.67
CA ALA A 203 -6.77 1.78 7.88
C ALA A 203 -8.13 1.32 8.44
N ALA A 204 -9.12 1.05 7.57
CA ALA A 204 -10.41 0.52 7.96
C ALA A 204 -10.31 -0.89 8.58
N MET A 205 -9.44 -1.76 8.04
CA MET A 205 -9.19 -3.09 8.61
C MET A 205 -8.53 -2.99 9.98
N TYR A 206 -7.54 -2.12 10.17
CA TYR A 206 -6.95 -1.84 11.49
C TYR A 206 -8.00 -1.34 12.48
N SER A 207 -8.81 -0.37 12.09
CA SER A 207 -9.89 0.17 12.93
C SER A 207 -10.85 -0.93 13.42
N LEU A 208 -11.28 -1.82 12.52
CA LEU A 208 -12.17 -2.94 12.88
C LEU A 208 -11.50 -4.04 13.70
N ALA A 209 -10.19 -4.24 13.56
CA ALA A 209 -9.42 -5.22 14.32
C ALA A 209 -9.44 -4.95 15.84
N PHE A 210 -9.72 -3.72 16.27
CA PHE A 210 -9.93 -3.41 17.68
C PHE A 210 -11.22 -3.99 18.26
N VAL A 211 -12.26 -4.13 17.44
CA VAL A 211 -13.64 -4.41 17.90
C VAL A 211 -14.21 -5.72 17.36
N SER A 212 -13.43 -6.45 16.57
CA SER A 212 -13.80 -7.77 16.04
C SER A 212 -12.64 -8.76 16.20
N ASP A 213 -12.99 -10.02 16.43
CA ASP A 213 -12.07 -11.16 16.49
C ASP A 213 -12.25 -12.11 15.27
N ASP A 214 -12.96 -11.66 14.25
CA ASP A 214 -13.29 -12.40 13.04
C ASP A 214 -12.67 -11.71 11.82
N ILE A 215 -11.59 -12.29 11.28
CA ILE A 215 -10.85 -11.71 10.16
C ILE A 215 -11.69 -11.63 8.88
N ASN A 216 -12.58 -12.61 8.63
CA ASN A 216 -13.48 -12.58 7.48
C ASN A 216 -14.46 -11.41 7.57
N PHE A 217 -14.92 -11.12 8.78
CA PHE A 217 -15.76 -9.96 9.04
C PHE A 217 -14.97 -8.66 8.87
N VAL A 218 -13.77 -8.55 9.42
CA VAL A 218 -12.90 -7.35 9.30
C VAL A 218 -12.65 -7.03 7.82
N VAL A 219 -12.18 -7.99 7.03
CA VAL A 219 -11.91 -7.82 5.59
C VAL A 219 -13.17 -7.39 4.83
N SER A 220 -14.31 -8.07 5.09
CA SER A 220 -15.54 -7.80 4.34
C SER A 220 -16.24 -6.49 4.75
N GLU A 221 -16.19 -6.14 6.03
CA GLU A 221 -16.85 -4.92 6.56
C GLU A 221 -16.03 -3.67 6.22
N ALA A 222 -14.70 -3.74 6.30
CA ALA A 222 -13.81 -2.64 5.91
C ALA A 222 -14.00 -2.23 4.45
N LEU A 223 -14.27 -3.18 3.56
CA LEU A 223 -14.48 -2.91 2.14
C LEU A 223 -15.65 -1.94 1.89
N LYS A 224 -16.60 -1.82 2.81
CA LYS A 224 -17.71 -0.87 2.71
C LYS A 224 -17.27 0.60 2.85
N ALA A 225 -16.04 0.87 3.28
CA ALA A 225 -15.46 2.20 3.26
C ALA A 225 -15.06 2.65 1.84
N ILE A 226 -15.00 1.73 0.87
CA ILE A 226 -14.59 1.99 -0.50
C ILE A 226 -15.82 2.08 -1.41
N PRO A 227 -15.86 3.03 -2.38
CA PRO A 227 -16.94 3.15 -3.35
C PRO A 227 -17.09 1.88 -4.20
N SER A 228 -18.26 1.27 -4.20
CA SER A 228 -18.52 -0.03 -4.84
C SER A 228 -18.35 -0.04 -6.36
N GLN A 229 -18.36 1.12 -7.01
CA GLN A 229 -18.13 1.26 -8.45
C GLN A 229 -16.64 1.30 -8.83
N SER A 230 -15.70 1.48 -7.87
CA SER A 230 -14.27 1.51 -8.11
C SER A 230 -13.75 0.14 -8.58
N ASN A 231 -12.63 0.15 -9.30
CA ASN A 231 -11.95 -1.08 -9.70
C ASN A 231 -11.37 -1.78 -8.46
N TYR A 232 -10.83 -1.01 -7.52
CA TYR A 232 -10.33 -1.49 -6.24
C TYR A 232 -11.38 -2.31 -5.47
N TYR A 233 -12.59 -1.76 -5.27
CA TYR A 233 -13.67 -2.48 -4.59
C TYR A 233 -14.00 -3.81 -5.27
N LYS A 234 -14.11 -3.80 -6.60
CA LYS A 234 -14.45 -5.01 -7.38
C LYS A 234 -13.39 -6.09 -7.21
N ALA A 235 -12.12 -5.72 -7.28
CA ALA A 235 -11.00 -6.65 -7.09
C ALA A 235 -11.03 -7.29 -5.70
N MET A 236 -11.17 -6.50 -4.64
CA MET A 236 -11.24 -7.01 -3.27
C MET A 236 -12.49 -7.86 -3.04
N ALA A 237 -13.64 -7.48 -3.59
CA ALA A 237 -14.87 -8.26 -3.53
C ALA A 237 -14.73 -9.62 -4.23
N ASP A 238 -14.04 -9.66 -5.38
CA ASP A 238 -13.77 -10.89 -6.11
C ASP A 238 -12.78 -11.79 -5.35
N VAL A 239 -11.73 -11.25 -4.72
CA VAL A 239 -10.84 -12.04 -3.84
C VAL A 239 -11.63 -12.68 -2.70
N ILE A 240 -12.52 -11.95 -2.03
CA ILE A 240 -13.38 -12.49 -0.96
C ILE A 240 -14.30 -13.60 -1.51
N LYS A 241 -14.84 -13.43 -2.71
CA LYS A 241 -15.68 -14.42 -3.39
C LYS A 241 -14.88 -15.67 -3.78
N TRP A 242 -13.66 -15.51 -4.32
CA TRP A 242 -12.80 -16.63 -4.69
C TRP A 242 -12.31 -17.41 -3.46
N TYR A 243 -11.95 -16.71 -2.37
CA TYR A 243 -11.66 -17.36 -1.09
C TYR A 243 -12.81 -18.28 -0.65
N LYS A 244 -14.07 -17.81 -0.70
CA LYS A 244 -15.24 -18.64 -0.35
C LYS A 244 -15.42 -19.84 -1.26
N LYS A 245 -15.02 -19.72 -2.53
CA LYS A 245 -15.12 -20.79 -3.52
C LYS A 245 -13.97 -21.79 -3.42
N TYR A 246 -12.78 -21.33 -3.04
CA TYR A 246 -11.55 -22.12 -2.98
C TYR A 246 -10.86 -21.98 -1.60
N PRO A 247 -11.55 -22.36 -0.49
CA PRO A 247 -11.08 -22.03 0.86
C PRO A 247 -9.77 -22.71 1.27
N ASP A 248 -9.39 -23.79 0.59
CA ASP A 248 -8.21 -24.59 0.90
C ASP A 248 -7.02 -24.33 -0.04
N ASN A 249 -7.16 -23.41 -1.01
CA ASN A 249 -6.11 -23.17 -2.01
C ASN A 249 -6.01 -21.70 -2.40
N TRP A 250 -5.11 -20.98 -1.74
CA TRP A 250 -4.86 -19.56 -1.99
C TRP A 250 -4.22 -19.30 -3.36
N HIS A 251 -3.46 -20.25 -3.92
CA HIS A 251 -2.84 -20.11 -5.25
C HIS A 251 -3.87 -19.91 -6.36
N ILE A 252 -5.05 -20.54 -6.27
CA ILE A 252 -6.13 -20.31 -7.24
C ILE A 252 -6.63 -18.87 -7.13
N THR A 253 -6.86 -18.36 -5.91
CA THR A 253 -7.30 -16.98 -5.69
C THR A 253 -6.25 -15.98 -6.18
N TRP A 254 -4.97 -16.25 -5.91
CA TRP A 254 -3.85 -15.46 -6.42
C TRP A 254 -3.85 -15.41 -7.95
N ALA A 255 -3.96 -16.58 -8.61
CA ALA A 255 -3.98 -16.67 -10.07
C ALA A 255 -5.14 -15.89 -10.70
N LEU A 256 -6.35 -16.04 -10.14
CA LEU A 256 -7.53 -15.31 -10.58
C LEU A 256 -7.39 -13.79 -10.39
N LEU A 257 -6.83 -13.34 -9.27
CA LEU A 257 -6.56 -11.91 -9.04
C LEU A 257 -5.63 -11.35 -10.12
N ASN A 258 -4.53 -12.02 -10.40
CA ASN A 258 -3.57 -11.57 -11.41
C ASN A 258 -4.14 -11.66 -12.83
N GLU A 259 -4.92 -12.69 -13.14
CA GLU A 259 -5.59 -12.85 -14.44
C GLU A 259 -6.58 -11.72 -14.71
N HIS A 260 -7.37 -11.32 -13.70
CA HIS A 260 -8.46 -10.34 -13.89
C HIS A 260 -8.00 -8.88 -13.70
N TYR A 261 -6.99 -8.61 -12.87
CA TYR A 261 -6.62 -7.25 -12.44
C TYR A 261 -5.15 -6.89 -12.69
N GLY A 262 -4.33 -7.80 -13.17
CA GLY A 262 -2.89 -7.58 -13.35
C GLY A 262 -2.47 -6.90 -14.66
N TYR A 263 -3.40 -6.49 -15.52
CA TYR A 263 -3.05 -6.06 -16.88
C TYR A 263 -3.31 -4.58 -17.21
N ASP A 264 -4.30 -3.95 -16.60
CA ASP A 264 -4.68 -2.57 -16.88
C ASP A 264 -4.18 -1.61 -15.79
N ILE A 265 -2.93 -1.75 -15.45
CA ILE A 265 -2.28 -1.00 -14.40
C ILE A 265 -1.87 0.37 -14.94
N GLY A 266 -2.32 1.43 -14.27
CA GLY A 266 -1.98 2.81 -14.65
C GLY A 266 -0.55 3.20 -14.33
N CYS A 267 0.04 2.61 -13.29
CA CYS A 267 1.38 2.88 -12.81
C CYS A 267 2.47 2.54 -13.84
N PRO A 268 3.38 3.47 -14.19
CA PRO A 268 4.40 3.24 -15.21
C PRO A 268 5.39 2.13 -14.86
N ASP A 269 5.77 2.00 -13.59
CA ASP A 269 6.77 1.03 -13.17
C ASP A 269 6.25 -0.41 -13.18
N CYS A 270 4.94 -0.61 -13.01
CA CYS A 270 4.31 -1.93 -13.01
C CYS A 270 4.07 -2.53 -14.39
N VAL A 271 3.99 -1.69 -15.44
CA VAL A 271 3.71 -2.17 -16.80
C VAL A 271 4.91 -2.92 -17.37
N ASP A 272 4.67 -4.16 -17.83
CA ASP A 272 5.71 -5.06 -18.38
C ASP A 272 6.91 -5.24 -17.41
N SER A 273 6.64 -5.20 -16.09
CA SER A 273 7.65 -5.35 -15.03
C SER A 273 7.46 -6.65 -14.26
N GLN A 274 8.56 -7.16 -13.67
CA GLN A 274 8.51 -8.28 -12.73
C GLN A 274 8.12 -7.84 -11.30
N GLY A 275 8.35 -6.57 -10.94
CA GLY A 275 7.94 -5.98 -9.69
C GLY A 275 6.65 -5.17 -9.89
N ASN A 276 5.57 -5.58 -9.25
CA ASN A 276 4.28 -4.90 -9.34
C ASN A 276 3.95 -4.26 -7.98
N ILE A 277 3.90 -2.93 -7.97
CA ILE A 277 3.57 -2.10 -6.81
C ILE A 277 2.19 -1.44 -6.93
N ASP A 278 1.35 -1.90 -7.85
CA ASP A 278 -0.04 -1.44 -7.94
C ASP A 278 -0.84 -1.78 -6.68
N ALA A 279 -1.58 -0.81 -6.15
CA ALA A 279 -2.31 -0.94 -4.88
C ALA A 279 -3.39 -2.03 -4.93
N VAL A 280 -4.04 -2.25 -6.07
CA VAL A 280 -5.11 -3.26 -6.22
C VAL A 280 -4.53 -4.66 -6.05
N ILE A 281 -3.43 -4.97 -6.73
CA ILE A 281 -2.80 -6.29 -6.69
C ILE A 281 -2.23 -6.57 -5.30
N ASN A 282 -1.48 -5.62 -4.73
CA ASN A 282 -0.85 -5.80 -3.43
C ASN A 282 -1.87 -5.83 -2.27
N SER A 283 -2.95 -5.04 -2.33
CA SER A 283 -4.07 -5.20 -1.39
C SER A 283 -4.71 -6.58 -1.47
N GLY A 284 -4.80 -7.15 -2.67
CA GLY A 284 -5.24 -8.52 -2.85
C GLY A 284 -4.35 -9.52 -2.11
N TYR A 285 -3.03 -9.33 -2.13
CA TYR A 285 -2.07 -10.19 -1.42
C TYR A 285 -2.16 -10.04 0.10
N ILE A 286 -2.42 -8.83 0.61
CA ILE A 286 -2.69 -8.60 2.03
C ILE A 286 -3.91 -9.43 2.46
N ILE A 287 -5.05 -9.30 1.75
CA ILE A 287 -6.26 -10.00 2.16
C ILE A 287 -6.24 -11.51 1.86
N ILE A 288 -5.46 -11.97 0.89
CA ILE A 288 -5.19 -13.41 0.71
C ILE A 288 -4.46 -13.94 1.96
N GLY A 289 -3.41 -13.27 2.43
CA GLY A 289 -2.72 -13.62 3.66
C GLY A 289 -3.67 -13.69 4.86
N LEU A 290 -4.49 -12.67 5.07
CA LEU A 290 -5.45 -12.58 6.17
C LEU A 290 -6.54 -13.68 6.08
N LEU A 291 -7.16 -13.86 4.91
CA LEU A 291 -8.29 -14.78 4.73
C LEU A 291 -7.86 -16.24 4.82
N TYR A 292 -6.73 -16.63 4.25
CA TYR A 292 -6.25 -18.01 4.30
C TYR A 292 -5.42 -18.31 5.55
N GLY A 293 -4.78 -17.30 6.14
CA GLY A 293 -4.13 -17.41 7.44
C GLY A 293 -5.09 -17.44 8.61
N GLN A 294 -6.26 -16.83 8.47
CA GLN A 294 -7.27 -16.69 9.54
C GLN A 294 -6.68 -15.97 10.77
N LYS A 295 -6.67 -16.58 11.92
CA LYS A 295 -6.04 -16.05 13.15
C LYS A 295 -4.64 -16.64 13.41
N ASP A 296 -4.11 -17.43 12.49
CA ASP A 296 -2.76 -17.97 12.58
C ASP A 296 -1.77 -16.92 12.05
N PHE A 297 -1.03 -16.30 12.97
CA PHE A 297 -0.09 -15.23 12.66
C PHE A 297 1.01 -15.71 11.70
N THR A 298 1.50 -16.94 11.89
CA THR A 298 2.52 -17.54 11.02
C THR A 298 2.02 -17.74 9.60
N LYS A 299 0.84 -18.35 9.45
CA LYS A 299 0.25 -18.56 8.12
C LYS A 299 -0.08 -17.24 7.42
N THR A 300 -0.56 -16.25 8.15
CA THR A 300 -0.89 -14.93 7.58
C THR A 300 0.35 -14.29 6.99
N LEU A 301 1.45 -14.24 7.73
CA LEU A 301 2.71 -13.68 7.24
C LEU A 301 3.27 -14.51 6.07
N ASP A 302 3.34 -15.83 6.21
CA ASP A 302 3.92 -16.72 5.21
C ASP A 302 3.16 -16.64 3.88
N ILE A 303 1.82 -16.73 3.90
CA ILE A 303 1.00 -16.66 2.67
C ILE A 303 1.11 -15.29 2.03
N SER A 304 1.03 -14.19 2.81
CA SER A 304 1.13 -12.84 2.26
C SER A 304 2.48 -12.60 1.59
N THR A 305 3.60 -13.02 2.25
CA THR A 305 4.96 -12.96 1.68
C THR A 305 5.06 -13.78 0.39
N ARG A 306 4.51 -15.02 0.39
CA ARG A 306 4.58 -15.93 -0.76
C ARG A 306 3.76 -15.49 -1.96
N CYS A 307 2.85 -14.55 -1.80
CA CYS A 307 2.19 -13.91 -2.93
C CYS A 307 3.18 -13.20 -3.87
N GLY A 308 4.39 -12.88 -3.41
CA GLY A 308 5.44 -12.24 -4.22
C GLY A 308 5.25 -10.75 -4.39
N GLN A 309 5.87 -10.20 -5.42
CA GLN A 309 5.89 -8.77 -5.74
C GLN A 309 6.52 -7.97 -4.59
N ASP A 310 5.81 -7.05 -3.98
CA ASP A 310 6.18 -6.28 -2.80
C ASP A 310 5.98 -7.13 -1.54
N SER A 311 6.84 -8.09 -1.36
CA SER A 311 6.64 -9.19 -0.43
C SER A 311 7.14 -8.92 0.99
N ASP A 312 7.58 -7.72 1.30
CA ASP A 312 7.83 -7.19 2.65
C ASP A 312 6.71 -6.26 3.11
N CYS A 313 6.21 -5.37 2.26
CA CYS A 313 5.10 -4.47 2.58
C CYS A 313 3.77 -5.22 2.76
N ASN A 314 3.49 -6.23 1.92
CA ASN A 314 2.24 -6.98 2.02
C ASN A 314 2.09 -7.73 3.35
N PRO A 315 3.08 -8.53 3.84
CA PRO A 315 3.01 -9.13 5.16
C PRO A 315 3.16 -8.11 6.30
N SER A 316 3.77 -6.95 6.07
CA SER A 316 3.78 -5.82 6.99
C SER A 316 2.37 -5.39 7.34
N SER A 317 1.56 -5.04 6.34
CA SER A 317 0.16 -4.65 6.55
C SER A 317 -0.69 -5.80 7.10
N ALA A 318 -0.56 -7.03 6.56
CA ALA A 318 -1.31 -8.19 7.04
C ALA A 318 -0.97 -8.54 8.50
N GLY A 319 0.33 -8.52 8.85
CA GLY A 319 0.83 -8.75 10.21
C GLY A 319 0.39 -7.68 11.19
N GLY A 320 0.39 -6.43 10.78
CA GLY A 320 -0.07 -5.30 11.59
C GLY A 320 -1.58 -5.37 11.89
N ILE A 321 -2.42 -5.64 10.89
CA ILE A 321 -3.87 -5.80 11.07
C ILE A 321 -4.17 -6.98 12.01
N LEU A 322 -3.56 -8.14 11.76
CA LEU A 322 -3.78 -9.31 12.63
C LEU A 322 -3.17 -9.10 14.01
N GLY A 323 -2.00 -8.47 14.12
CA GLY A 323 -1.38 -8.08 15.37
C GLY A 323 -2.26 -7.17 16.22
N THR A 324 -2.94 -6.19 15.59
CA THR A 324 -3.95 -5.34 16.26
C THR A 324 -5.15 -6.15 16.74
N MET A 325 -5.61 -7.11 15.93
CA MET A 325 -6.72 -7.99 16.35
C MET A 325 -6.35 -8.82 17.57
N LEU A 326 -5.18 -9.44 17.58
CA LEU A 326 -4.70 -10.32 18.64
C LEU A 326 -4.28 -9.56 19.92
N GLY A 327 -3.69 -8.37 19.76
CA GLY A 327 -2.89 -7.70 20.77
C GLY A 327 -1.47 -8.26 20.85
N TYR A 328 -0.51 -7.42 21.24
CA TYR A 328 0.91 -7.82 21.37
C TYR A 328 1.11 -9.03 22.28
N SER A 329 0.36 -9.09 23.40
CA SER A 329 0.44 -10.18 24.36
C SER A 329 0.15 -11.55 23.73
N ASN A 330 -0.69 -11.61 22.70
CA ASN A 330 -1.13 -12.85 22.05
C ASN A 330 -0.40 -13.15 20.72
N ILE A 331 0.50 -12.29 20.26
CA ILE A 331 1.41 -12.65 19.16
C ILE A 331 2.33 -13.79 19.64
N PRO A 332 2.54 -14.88 18.87
CA PRO A 332 3.38 -15.99 19.31
C PRO A 332 4.82 -15.54 19.63
N ASP A 333 5.43 -16.13 20.68
CA ASP A 333 6.78 -15.78 21.12
C ASP A 333 7.84 -15.99 20.03
N TYR A 334 7.63 -16.93 19.13
CA TYR A 334 8.47 -17.13 17.94
C TYR A 334 8.66 -15.84 17.13
N TRP A 335 7.60 -15.03 17.00
CA TRP A 335 7.61 -13.76 16.27
C TRP A 335 7.99 -12.56 17.16
N LYS A 336 7.60 -12.58 18.45
CA LYS A 336 7.89 -11.47 19.38
C LYS A 336 9.35 -11.44 19.86
N THR A 337 10.00 -12.57 19.98
CA THR A 337 11.35 -12.64 20.56
C THR A 337 12.36 -11.80 19.79
N PRO A 338 12.41 -11.85 18.45
CA PRO A 338 13.32 -11.01 17.66
C PRO A 338 13.09 -9.50 17.82
N VAL A 339 11.85 -9.09 18.16
CA VAL A 339 11.51 -7.67 18.27
C VAL A 339 11.90 -7.06 19.62
N LYS A 340 12.03 -7.89 20.67
CA LYS A 340 12.30 -7.42 22.04
C LYS A 340 13.56 -6.59 22.16
N ALA A 341 14.59 -6.89 21.36
CA ALA A 341 15.86 -6.15 21.37
C ALA A 341 15.72 -4.70 20.83
N VAL A 342 14.70 -4.42 20.02
CA VAL A 342 14.53 -3.15 19.33
C VAL A 342 13.32 -2.32 19.78
N LEU A 343 12.54 -2.79 20.75
CA LEU A 343 11.32 -2.10 21.20
C LEU A 343 11.53 -0.63 21.59
N ASP A 344 12.66 -0.31 22.18
CA ASP A 344 13.04 1.07 22.59
C ASP A 344 14.02 1.72 21.62
N ARG A 345 14.44 1.02 20.57
CA ARG A 345 15.38 1.53 19.58
C ARG A 345 14.61 2.30 18.51
N PRO A 346 14.95 3.57 18.23
CA PRO A 346 14.32 4.33 17.16
C PRO A 346 14.52 3.68 15.80
N PHE A 347 13.52 3.82 14.93
CA PHE A 347 13.70 3.54 13.51
C PHE A 347 14.65 4.56 12.88
N VAL A 348 15.24 4.19 11.74
CA VAL A 348 16.07 5.12 10.96
C VAL A 348 15.22 6.34 10.56
N TYR A 349 15.87 7.49 10.47
CA TYR A 349 15.25 8.79 10.08
C TYR A 349 14.23 9.38 11.06
N THR A 350 14.00 8.78 12.22
CA THR A 350 13.10 9.28 13.26
C THR A 350 13.65 9.00 14.66
N ASP A 351 13.16 9.73 15.67
CA ASP A 351 13.44 9.48 17.09
C ASP A 351 12.37 8.59 17.74
N ILE A 352 11.53 7.94 16.93
CA ILE A 352 10.39 7.15 17.41
C ILE A 352 10.73 5.67 17.33
N SER A 353 10.62 4.99 18.47
CA SER A 353 10.71 3.53 18.62
C SER A 353 9.31 2.91 18.60
N ILE A 354 9.21 1.58 18.57
CA ILE A 354 7.93 0.86 18.67
C ILE A 354 7.17 1.25 19.94
N ASN A 355 7.85 1.31 21.09
CA ASN A 355 7.23 1.71 22.35
C ASN A 355 6.72 3.15 22.29
N LYS A 356 7.52 4.08 21.75
CA LYS A 356 7.12 5.49 21.60
C LYS A 356 5.99 5.67 20.60
N ALA A 357 5.99 4.95 19.47
CA ALA A 357 4.89 4.91 18.51
C ALA A 357 3.59 4.42 19.16
N THR A 358 3.69 3.38 19.99
CA THR A 358 2.56 2.85 20.76
C THR A 358 1.95 3.90 21.70
N GLU A 359 2.78 4.64 22.43
CA GLU A 359 2.31 5.70 23.35
C GLU A 359 1.66 6.86 22.60
N TYR A 360 2.25 7.29 21.49
CA TYR A 360 1.70 8.37 20.68
C TYR A 360 0.37 7.97 20.05
N SER A 361 0.30 6.80 19.42
CA SER A 361 -0.93 6.27 18.84
C SER A 361 -2.03 6.08 19.89
N LEU A 362 -1.69 5.62 21.11
CA LEU A 362 -2.66 5.53 22.21
C LEU A 362 -3.19 6.91 22.60
N SER A 363 -2.32 7.89 22.76
CA SER A 363 -2.74 9.27 23.10
C SER A 363 -3.69 9.83 22.04
N GLN A 364 -3.37 9.63 20.77
CA GLN A 364 -4.22 10.04 19.65
C GLN A 364 -5.55 9.28 19.63
N ALA A 365 -5.52 7.95 19.83
CA ALA A 365 -6.72 7.12 19.87
C ALA A 365 -7.70 7.55 20.96
N LEU A 366 -7.22 7.87 22.16
CA LEU A 366 -8.08 8.35 23.25
C LEU A 366 -8.76 9.68 22.90
N GLN A 367 -8.03 10.61 22.27
CA GLN A 367 -8.60 11.88 21.79
C GLN A 367 -9.63 11.66 20.68
N VAL A 368 -9.37 10.75 19.74
CA VAL A 368 -10.31 10.41 18.64
C VAL A 368 -11.56 9.76 19.21
N VAL A 369 -11.43 8.89 20.24
CA VAL A 369 -12.59 8.30 20.95
C VAL A 369 -13.49 9.38 21.54
N GLU A 370 -12.93 10.33 22.30
CA GLU A 370 -13.70 11.42 22.92
C GLU A 370 -14.35 12.34 21.86
N ARG A 371 -13.60 12.68 20.81
CA ARG A 371 -14.11 13.52 19.68
C ARG A 371 -15.30 12.87 18.97
N ASN A 372 -15.37 11.54 18.93
CA ASN A 372 -16.44 10.79 18.27
C ASN A 372 -17.54 10.31 19.24
N GLY A 373 -17.69 10.97 20.39
CA GLY A 373 -18.78 10.71 21.34
C GLY A 373 -18.60 9.49 22.23
N GLY A 374 -17.39 8.91 22.26
CA GLY A 374 -16.97 7.96 23.26
C GLY A 374 -16.60 8.64 24.57
N SER A 375 -16.02 7.89 25.52
CA SER A 375 -15.56 8.43 26.80
C SER A 375 -14.32 7.74 27.29
N VAL A 376 -13.50 8.49 28.02
CA VAL A 376 -12.31 8.00 28.74
C VAL A 376 -12.48 8.38 30.21
N ASP A 377 -12.63 7.38 31.09
CA ASP A 377 -12.81 7.56 32.53
C ASP A 377 -11.78 6.69 33.30
N GLY A 378 -10.78 7.35 33.84
CA GLY A 378 -9.62 6.67 34.44
C GLY A 378 -8.94 5.73 33.43
N GLY A 379 -8.97 4.42 33.73
CA GLY A 379 -8.47 3.36 32.84
C GLY A 379 -9.51 2.84 31.84
N ASN A 380 -10.80 3.16 32.02
CA ASN A 380 -11.88 2.65 31.18
C ASN A 380 -12.09 3.51 29.93
N VAL A 381 -12.41 2.85 28.83
CA VAL A 381 -12.66 3.50 27.53
C VAL A 381 -13.96 2.94 26.95
N THR A 382 -14.86 3.84 26.52
CA THR A 382 -16.06 3.47 25.78
C THR A 382 -15.96 4.00 24.35
N ILE A 383 -15.94 3.10 23.38
CA ILE A 383 -15.84 3.41 21.95
C ILE A 383 -17.23 3.41 21.34
N LYS A 384 -17.63 4.46 20.68
CA LYS A 384 -18.81 4.48 19.80
C LYS A 384 -18.42 3.95 18.43
N VAL A 385 -18.82 2.72 18.13
CA VAL A 385 -18.42 2.05 16.88
C VAL A 385 -19.18 2.64 15.72
N GLN A 386 -18.45 3.00 14.67
CA GLN A 386 -19.02 3.62 13.47
C GLN A 386 -19.38 2.56 12.42
N LYS A 387 -20.51 2.73 11.77
CA LYS A 387 -20.85 1.98 10.57
C LYS A 387 -20.06 2.55 9.39
N PRO A 388 -19.42 1.70 8.57
CA PRO A 388 -18.66 2.16 7.42
C PRO A 388 -19.52 3.01 6.48
N GLN A 389 -18.94 4.12 6.04
CA GLN A 389 -19.47 4.96 4.96
C GLN A 389 -18.39 5.01 3.88
N ALA A 390 -18.78 4.75 2.63
CA ALA A 390 -17.86 4.83 1.53
C ALA A 390 -17.34 6.28 1.38
N VAL A 391 -16.04 6.40 1.17
CA VAL A 391 -15.41 7.67 0.81
C VAL A 391 -15.87 8.12 -0.58
N ARG A 392 -15.49 9.33 -1.00
CA ARG A 392 -15.86 9.83 -2.34
C ARG A 392 -15.30 8.95 -3.44
N TYR A 393 -16.02 8.89 -4.55
CA TYR A 393 -15.54 8.18 -5.74
C TYR A 393 -14.54 9.02 -6.51
N GLU A 394 -13.41 8.43 -6.78
CA GLU A 394 -12.35 8.94 -7.63
C GLU A 394 -11.94 7.87 -8.64
N LYS A 395 -11.38 8.29 -9.75
CA LYS A 395 -10.86 7.38 -10.76
C LYS A 395 -9.60 7.97 -11.37
N SER A 396 -8.46 7.38 -11.06
CA SER A 396 -7.20 7.65 -11.71
C SER A 396 -7.14 7.07 -13.12
N PHE A 397 -6.32 7.64 -13.96
CA PHE A 397 -6.06 7.20 -15.34
C PHE A 397 -7.31 6.91 -16.18
N ALA A 398 -8.40 7.65 -15.96
CA ALA A 398 -9.67 7.41 -16.63
C ALA A 398 -9.53 7.47 -18.16
N GLY A 399 -9.80 6.32 -18.84
CA GLY A 399 -9.64 6.22 -20.30
C GLY A 399 -8.19 6.26 -20.78
N HIS A 400 -7.23 5.94 -19.90
CA HIS A 400 -5.82 5.78 -20.22
C HIS A 400 -5.37 4.38 -19.86
N TYR A 401 -5.18 3.55 -20.85
CA TYR A 401 -4.77 2.15 -20.70
C TYR A 401 -3.36 1.97 -21.26
N PRO A 402 -2.45 1.31 -20.53
CA PRO A 402 -1.08 1.14 -20.97
C PRO A 402 -1.03 0.29 -22.25
N LYS A 403 -0.39 0.84 -23.28
CA LYS A 403 -0.20 0.19 -24.59
C LYS A 403 1.05 -0.67 -24.62
N GLY A 404 2.11 -0.19 -23.97
CA GLY A 404 3.39 -0.89 -23.84
C GLY A 404 4.54 0.06 -23.53
N LYS A 405 5.60 -0.52 -23.00
CA LYS A 405 6.84 0.17 -22.64
C LYS A 405 7.88 -0.02 -23.73
N VAL A 406 8.51 1.07 -24.17
CA VAL A 406 9.51 1.05 -25.25
C VAL A 406 10.87 1.49 -24.69
N GLY A 407 11.86 0.59 -24.74
CA GLY A 407 13.24 0.87 -24.32
C GLY A 407 13.93 1.87 -25.24
N VAL A 408 14.65 2.83 -24.66
CA VAL A 408 15.41 3.87 -25.40
C VAL A 408 16.90 3.73 -25.11
N LYS A 409 17.32 3.84 -23.86
CA LYS A 409 18.72 3.74 -23.38
C LYS A 409 19.68 4.67 -24.16
N LYS A 410 19.29 5.92 -24.30
CA LYS A 410 20.07 6.99 -24.95
C LYS A 410 20.07 8.25 -24.11
N THR A 411 21.17 8.97 -24.09
CA THR A 411 21.24 10.29 -23.46
C THR A 411 20.33 11.30 -24.19
N VAL A 412 19.86 12.30 -23.45
CA VAL A 412 19.01 13.39 -23.99
C VAL A 412 19.57 13.96 -25.29
N ASP A 413 20.88 14.19 -25.36
CA ASP A 413 21.52 14.74 -26.57
C ASP A 413 21.55 13.77 -27.76
N LYS A 414 21.39 12.46 -27.53
CA LYS A 414 21.52 11.42 -28.56
C LYS A 414 20.20 10.75 -28.91
N VAL A 415 19.14 11.00 -28.16
CA VAL A 415 17.83 10.36 -28.40
C VAL A 415 17.18 10.84 -29.70
N GLY A 416 17.43 12.10 -30.08
CA GLY A 416 16.81 12.73 -31.24
C GLY A 416 15.31 12.93 -31.02
N LYS A 417 14.50 12.19 -31.80
CA LYS A 417 13.04 12.25 -31.75
C LYS A 417 12.46 10.93 -31.29
N ILE A 418 11.52 10.98 -30.34
CA ILE A 418 10.64 9.86 -29.98
C ILE A 418 9.30 10.07 -30.68
N GLU A 419 8.84 9.08 -31.43
CA GLU A 419 7.50 9.04 -32.02
C GLU A 419 6.66 7.98 -31.28
N PHE A 420 5.43 8.32 -30.93
CA PHE A 420 4.49 7.40 -30.31
C PHE A 420 3.08 7.62 -30.86
N ASP A 421 2.23 6.60 -30.70
CA ASP A 421 0.84 6.62 -31.12
C ASP A 421 -0.04 6.28 -29.93
N GLY A 422 -0.77 7.27 -29.40
CA GLY A 422 -1.58 7.15 -28.19
C GLY A 422 -2.13 8.48 -27.74
N LYS A 423 -2.69 8.51 -26.52
CA LYS A 423 -3.24 9.72 -25.90
C LYS A 423 -2.54 10.12 -24.60
N GLY A 424 -1.48 9.42 -24.23
CA GLY A 424 -0.65 9.75 -23.07
C GLY A 424 0.72 9.09 -23.16
N VAL A 425 1.68 9.67 -22.48
CA VAL A 425 3.07 9.21 -22.45
C VAL A 425 3.70 9.51 -21.09
N VAL A 426 4.55 8.60 -20.61
CA VAL A 426 5.46 8.80 -19.46
C VAL A 426 6.87 8.45 -19.91
N VAL A 427 7.86 9.29 -19.58
CA VAL A 427 9.26 9.12 -19.97
C VAL A 427 10.13 8.93 -18.75
N LYS A 428 10.70 7.73 -18.57
CA LYS A 428 11.60 7.37 -17.48
C LYS A 428 13.03 7.78 -17.76
N TYR A 429 13.74 8.20 -16.73
CA TYR A 429 15.13 8.65 -16.84
C TYR A 429 15.98 8.27 -15.64
N HIS A 430 17.29 8.37 -15.79
CA HIS A 430 18.24 8.45 -14.68
C HIS A 430 19.45 9.33 -15.05
N TYR A 431 20.20 9.76 -14.03
CA TYR A 431 21.47 10.45 -14.25
C TYR A 431 22.63 9.46 -14.44
N VAL A 432 23.40 9.66 -15.51
CA VAL A 432 24.67 8.96 -15.73
C VAL A 432 25.82 9.86 -15.28
N LYS A 433 26.52 9.43 -14.24
CA LYS A 433 27.62 10.17 -13.62
C LYS A 433 28.94 9.54 -14.06
N GLY A 434 29.75 10.31 -14.79
CA GLY A 434 31.08 9.92 -15.23
C GLY A 434 32.14 10.07 -14.13
N ALA A 435 33.36 9.60 -14.42
CA ALA A 435 34.50 9.75 -13.52
C ALA A 435 34.78 11.23 -13.25
N GLY A 436 34.96 11.61 -11.99
CA GLY A 436 35.25 12.98 -11.56
C GLY A 436 34.01 13.90 -11.44
N TYR A 437 32.79 13.35 -11.51
CA TYR A 437 31.60 14.14 -11.19
C TYR A 437 31.63 14.63 -9.75
N ASP A 438 31.43 15.95 -9.57
CA ASP A 438 31.37 16.55 -8.23
C ASP A 438 29.97 16.40 -7.61
N TYR A 439 29.83 15.44 -6.72
CA TYR A 439 28.57 15.20 -5.99
C TYR A 439 28.18 16.34 -5.04
N ALA A 440 29.08 17.28 -4.73
CA ALA A 440 28.81 18.41 -3.86
C ALA A 440 28.19 19.61 -4.62
N SER A 441 28.21 19.57 -5.94
CA SER A 441 27.83 20.73 -6.78
C SER A 441 26.39 21.24 -6.58
N GLY A 442 25.48 20.40 -6.05
CA GLY A 442 24.05 20.76 -5.92
C GLY A 442 23.36 21.03 -7.27
N HIS A 443 23.89 20.49 -8.36
CA HIS A 443 23.37 20.72 -9.70
C HIS A 443 21.92 20.25 -9.85
N VAL A 444 21.10 21.09 -10.50
CA VAL A 444 19.74 20.77 -10.94
C VAL A 444 19.76 20.74 -12.47
N GLY A 445 19.58 19.55 -13.02
CA GLY A 445 19.51 19.40 -14.49
C GLY A 445 18.21 19.97 -15.04
N GLU A 446 18.30 20.78 -16.09
CA GLU A 446 17.15 21.40 -16.75
C GLU A 446 17.02 20.88 -18.17
N VAL A 447 15.84 20.31 -18.50
CA VAL A 447 15.54 19.77 -19.83
C VAL A 447 14.27 20.39 -20.38
N GLU A 448 14.36 21.09 -21.52
CA GLU A 448 13.19 21.46 -22.30
C GLU A 448 12.64 20.23 -23.02
N ILE A 449 11.34 20.01 -22.91
CA ILE A 449 10.60 18.93 -23.56
C ILE A 449 9.59 19.56 -24.53
N TYR A 450 9.69 19.19 -25.77
CA TYR A 450 8.80 19.66 -26.83
C TYR A 450 7.89 18.51 -27.27
N LEU A 451 6.59 18.79 -27.27
CA LEU A 451 5.56 17.89 -27.79
C LEU A 451 5.03 18.47 -29.09
N ASP A 452 5.10 17.69 -30.17
CA ASP A 452 4.66 18.09 -31.51
C ASP A 452 5.29 19.42 -32.03
N GLY A 453 6.51 19.69 -31.56
CA GLY A 453 7.28 20.89 -31.93
C GLY A 453 7.05 22.11 -31.02
N GLU A 454 6.10 22.04 -30.07
CA GLU A 454 5.84 23.11 -29.13
C GLU A 454 6.43 22.80 -27.74
N LEU A 455 6.94 23.80 -27.02
CA LEU A 455 7.45 23.64 -25.67
C LEU A 455 6.31 23.23 -24.73
N SER A 456 6.40 22.00 -24.21
CA SER A 456 5.39 21.41 -23.30
C SER A 456 5.77 21.54 -21.84
N ALA A 457 7.06 21.36 -21.51
CA ALA A 457 7.55 21.44 -20.14
C ALA A 457 9.05 21.77 -20.07
N VAL A 458 9.48 22.25 -18.91
CA VAL A 458 10.90 22.30 -18.51
C VAL A 458 11.04 21.46 -17.26
N ALA A 459 11.60 20.25 -17.39
CA ALA A 459 11.90 19.39 -16.26
C ALA A 459 13.11 19.94 -15.49
N LYS A 460 12.99 20.04 -14.17
CA LYS A 460 14.06 20.50 -13.26
C LYS A 460 14.28 19.45 -12.19
N ASN A 461 15.36 18.71 -12.32
CA ASN A 461 15.64 17.59 -11.44
C ASN A 461 17.00 17.74 -10.73
N PRO A 462 17.06 17.77 -9.40
CA PRO A 462 18.33 17.78 -8.68
C PRO A 462 19.05 16.44 -8.85
N VAL A 463 20.37 16.50 -9.02
CA VAL A 463 21.22 15.29 -9.15
C VAL A 463 21.49 14.67 -7.78
N LYS A 464 21.44 15.47 -6.74
CA LYS A 464 21.68 15.06 -5.35
C LYS A 464 20.47 15.41 -4.48
N GLY A 465 20.19 14.54 -3.53
CA GLY A 465 19.09 14.71 -2.58
C GLY A 465 17.79 14.07 -3.05
N ASN A 466 16.78 14.21 -2.22
CA ASN A 466 15.53 13.46 -2.35
C ASN A 466 14.41 14.23 -3.09
N GLY A 467 14.76 15.28 -3.83
CA GLY A 467 13.77 16.17 -4.45
C GLY A 467 13.61 16.01 -5.97
N ALA A 468 14.14 14.94 -6.57
CA ALA A 468 13.96 14.67 -8.01
C ALA A 468 12.59 14.06 -8.29
N ALA A 469 12.02 14.35 -9.49
CA ALA A 469 10.84 13.66 -9.98
C ALA A 469 11.13 12.18 -10.25
N SER A 470 10.12 11.32 -10.17
CA SER A 470 10.21 9.91 -10.56
C SER A 470 10.47 9.74 -12.05
N ASP A 471 9.88 10.61 -12.86
CA ASP A 471 9.93 10.58 -14.31
C ASP A 471 10.41 11.91 -14.88
N LEU A 472 11.02 11.89 -16.06
CA LEU A 472 11.48 13.10 -16.76
C LEU A 472 10.32 13.94 -17.28
N TYR A 473 9.29 13.24 -17.77
CA TYR A 473 8.12 13.87 -18.38
C TYR A 473 6.93 12.92 -18.39
N TRP A 474 5.74 13.47 -18.20
CA TRP A 474 4.48 12.79 -18.45
C TRP A 474 3.44 13.74 -19.00
N LYS A 475 2.53 13.23 -19.80
CA LYS A 475 1.41 13.97 -20.35
C LYS A 475 0.26 13.02 -20.66
N TYR A 476 -0.91 13.38 -20.19
CA TYR A 476 -2.16 12.68 -20.43
C TYR A 476 -3.12 13.56 -21.24
N ASP A 477 -4.27 12.99 -21.61
CA ASP A 477 -5.35 13.67 -22.33
C ASP A 477 -4.95 14.31 -23.67
N LEU A 478 -3.96 13.72 -24.33
CA LEU A 478 -3.64 14.05 -25.70
C LEU A 478 -4.74 13.54 -26.65
N PRO A 479 -4.96 14.16 -27.82
CA PRO A 479 -5.73 13.54 -28.89
C PRO A 479 -5.17 12.15 -29.21
N GLU A 480 -6.02 11.14 -29.38
CA GLU A 480 -5.54 9.81 -29.79
C GLU A 480 -4.90 9.91 -31.17
N GLY A 481 -3.64 9.53 -31.31
CA GLY A 481 -2.93 9.61 -32.58
C GLY A 481 -1.41 9.68 -32.44
N ARG A 482 -0.76 10.04 -33.55
CA ARG A 482 0.71 10.13 -33.62
C ARG A 482 1.18 11.45 -33.01
N HIS A 483 2.12 11.33 -32.08
CA HIS A 483 2.80 12.43 -31.41
C HIS A 483 4.32 12.30 -31.48
N THR A 484 5.01 13.41 -31.19
CA THR A 484 6.47 13.51 -31.27
C THR A 484 7.01 14.20 -30.03
N LEU A 485 8.01 13.62 -29.39
CA LEU A 485 8.78 14.26 -28.34
C LEU A 485 10.20 14.55 -28.79
N THR A 486 10.69 15.75 -28.49
CA THR A 486 12.10 16.13 -28.60
C THR A 486 12.56 16.79 -27.31
N PHE A 487 13.85 16.71 -27.02
CA PHE A 487 14.44 17.12 -25.76
C PHE A 487 15.65 18.00 -25.99
N LYS A 488 15.89 18.96 -25.07
CA LYS A 488 17.09 19.80 -25.10
C LYS A 488 17.60 20.00 -23.67
N TYR A 489 18.82 19.52 -23.40
CA TYR A 489 19.47 19.69 -22.11
C TYR A 489 20.07 21.08 -22.03
N LEU A 490 19.57 21.97 -21.13
CA LEU A 490 19.91 23.39 -21.13
C LEU A 490 21.24 23.69 -20.43
N ASN A 491 21.50 23.02 -19.32
CA ASN A 491 22.62 23.36 -18.44
C ASN A 491 23.52 22.14 -18.14
N LYS A 492 23.81 21.39 -19.21
CA LYS A 492 24.65 20.19 -19.13
C LYS A 492 26.01 20.50 -18.49
N GLN A 493 26.43 19.63 -17.59
CA GLN A 493 27.77 19.65 -16.99
C GLN A 493 28.67 18.57 -17.60
N ASP A 494 29.99 18.79 -17.53
CA ASP A 494 30.95 17.76 -17.84
C ASP A 494 30.78 16.56 -16.93
N ASN A 495 30.92 15.35 -17.46
CA ASN A 495 30.76 14.08 -16.73
C ASN A 495 29.36 13.86 -16.12
N LEU A 496 28.33 14.54 -16.64
CA LEU A 496 26.95 14.34 -16.23
C LEU A 496 26.02 14.29 -17.45
N ASP A 497 25.37 13.18 -17.64
CA ASP A 497 24.35 13.00 -18.66
C ASP A 497 23.00 12.61 -18.04
N ILE A 498 21.91 12.91 -18.74
CA ILE A 498 20.57 12.40 -18.47
C ILE A 498 20.29 11.31 -19.50
N MET A 499 20.09 10.08 -19.03
CA MET A 499 19.71 8.93 -19.84
C MET A 499 18.20 8.79 -19.85
N ILE A 500 17.59 8.70 -21.01
CA ILE A 500 16.21 8.26 -21.17
C ILE A 500 16.22 6.74 -21.25
N ASP A 501 15.59 6.09 -20.26
CA ASP A 501 15.59 4.63 -20.14
C ASP A 501 14.57 3.99 -21.07
N ASN A 502 13.36 4.45 -20.97
CA ASN A 502 12.20 3.99 -21.72
C ASN A 502 11.10 5.05 -21.71
N TYR A 503 10.07 4.80 -22.48
CA TYR A 503 8.80 5.51 -22.36
C TYR A 503 7.64 4.55 -22.43
N LEU A 504 6.57 4.88 -21.71
CA LEU A 504 5.30 4.17 -21.69
C LEU A 504 4.25 4.98 -22.44
N VAL A 505 3.47 4.31 -23.27
CA VAL A 505 2.37 4.92 -24.04
C VAL A 505 1.03 4.45 -23.51
N TYR A 506 0.09 5.36 -23.41
CA TYR A 506 -1.31 5.08 -23.07
C TYR A 506 -2.23 5.30 -24.27
N SER A 507 -3.26 4.47 -24.38
CA SER A 507 -4.33 4.62 -25.36
C SER A 507 -5.70 4.70 -24.70
N GLY A 508 -6.71 5.19 -25.44
CA GLY A 508 -8.11 5.21 -24.98
C GLY A 508 -8.80 3.84 -25.00
N THR A 509 -8.13 2.80 -25.50
CA THR A 509 -8.72 1.47 -25.67
C THR A 509 -8.08 0.47 -24.71
N GLN A 510 -8.91 -0.13 -23.87
CA GLN A 510 -8.50 -1.22 -22.98
C GLN A 510 -8.05 -2.44 -23.78
N LYS A 511 -6.97 -3.09 -23.37
CA LYS A 511 -6.60 -4.41 -23.93
C LYS A 511 -7.65 -5.41 -23.49
N LYS A 512 -8.31 -6.09 -24.43
CA LYS A 512 -9.20 -7.21 -24.11
C LYS A 512 -8.39 -8.35 -23.50
N LEU A 513 -8.82 -8.83 -22.35
CA LEU A 513 -8.33 -10.10 -21.79
C LEU A 513 -8.67 -11.25 -22.76
N LYS A 514 -7.76 -12.22 -22.92
CA LYS A 514 -7.93 -13.37 -23.83
C LYS A 514 -9.13 -14.26 -23.53
N HIS A 515 -9.90 -13.97 -22.48
CA HIS A 515 -11.00 -14.79 -21.94
C HIS A 515 -12.35 -14.06 -21.89
N GLU A 516 -12.49 -12.91 -22.55
CA GLU A 516 -13.76 -12.18 -22.66
C GLU A 516 -14.54 -12.50 -23.97
N ASP A 517 -14.16 -13.54 -24.70
CA ASP A 517 -14.89 -14.04 -25.90
C ASP A 517 -15.80 -15.22 -25.55
#